data_5ded95ee4baeea26b3a56984c85ec1f4
#
_entry.id   5ded95ee4baeea26b3a56984c85ec1f4
#
_cell.length_a   1.000
_cell.length_b   1.000
_cell.length_c   1.000
_cell.angle_alpha   90.00
_cell.angle_beta   90.00
_cell.angle_gamma   90.00
#
_symmetry.space_group_name_H-M   'P 1'
#
loop_
_entity.id
_entity.type
_entity.pdbx_description
1 polymer ?
#
loop_
_entity_poly.entity_id
_entity_poly.type
_entity_poly.pdbx_seq_one_letter_code
_entity_poly.pdbx_strand_id
1 'polypeptide(L)'
;THCRACPLWKDATQTVFGEGPQTARIMLVGEQPGDKEDLAGKPFVGPAGQMLDRALEEAGIDRSKVYVTNAVKHFKFVPRGKIRLHQKPNTPEIKACRQWYERELAAIKPDLVVAMGATAAQSVFGKIMPINKNRGHLMELGEMQALVTVHPSYLLRLPDAEAKATEYRRFVDDLKIAAAV
;
A
#
# COMPACT_ATOMS: atom_id res chain seq x y z
N THR A 1 15.34 11.75 -6.81
CA THR A 1 15.07 10.96 -8.02
C THR A 1 13.90 11.56 -8.78
N HIS A 2 14.06 11.77 -10.07
CA HIS A 2 13.05 12.41 -10.91
C HIS A 2 12.44 11.40 -11.87
N CYS A 3 11.49 10.58 -11.38
CA CYS A 3 10.79 9.62 -12.22
C CYS A 3 9.79 10.34 -13.13
N ARG A 4 9.86 10.08 -14.44
CA ARG A 4 8.96 10.64 -15.46
C ARG A 4 8.31 9.56 -16.32
N ALA A 5 8.19 8.33 -15.80
CA ALA A 5 7.65 7.20 -16.53
C ALA A 5 6.15 7.32 -16.87
N CYS A 6 5.41 8.17 -16.12
CA CYS A 6 4.01 8.49 -16.39
C CYS A 6 3.78 9.97 -16.09
N PRO A 7 2.62 10.57 -16.50
CA PRO A 7 2.38 12.00 -16.31
C PRO A 7 2.25 12.48 -14.87
N LEU A 8 2.12 11.61 -13.89
CA LEU A 8 1.84 12.00 -12.50
C LEU A 8 2.92 12.85 -11.85
N TRP A 9 4.16 12.79 -12.32
CA TRP A 9 5.26 13.59 -11.78
C TRP A 9 5.03 15.10 -11.97
N LYS A 10 4.21 15.51 -12.94
CA LYS A 10 4.00 16.93 -13.29
C LYS A 10 3.37 17.72 -12.15
N ASP A 11 2.39 17.14 -11.47
CA ASP A 11 1.62 17.84 -10.43
C ASP A 11 2.03 17.45 -9.02
N ALA A 12 2.63 16.26 -8.84
CA ALA A 12 3.10 15.80 -7.54
C ALA A 12 4.30 16.63 -7.06
N THR A 13 4.41 16.80 -5.75
CA THR A 13 5.53 17.52 -5.12
C THR A 13 6.84 16.76 -5.31
N GLN A 14 6.78 15.43 -5.18
CA GLN A 14 7.97 14.59 -5.26
C GLN A 14 7.61 13.14 -5.52
N THR A 15 8.62 12.33 -5.89
CA THR A 15 8.50 10.88 -5.93
C THR A 15 8.61 10.34 -4.50
N VAL A 16 7.68 9.49 -4.09
CA VAL A 16 7.68 8.88 -2.75
C VAL A 16 7.98 7.40 -2.88
N PHE A 17 9.18 7.00 -2.45
CA PHE A 17 9.59 5.60 -2.42
C PHE A 17 9.22 4.93 -1.11
N GLY A 18 9.49 3.64 -1.00
CA GLY A 18 9.25 2.88 0.22
C GLY A 18 10.23 3.20 1.33
N GLU A 19 9.92 2.73 2.53
CA GLU A 19 10.72 2.93 3.74
C GLU A 19 10.73 1.65 4.58
N GLY A 20 11.89 1.32 5.10
CA GLY A 20 12.07 0.16 5.98
C GLY A 20 13.42 -0.50 5.78
N PRO A 21 13.75 -1.51 6.60
CA PRO A 21 15.03 -2.19 6.53
C PRO A 21 15.14 -3.07 5.28
N GLN A 22 16.35 -3.18 4.74
CA GLN A 22 16.63 -4.08 3.61
C GLN A 22 16.48 -5.57 3.99
N THR A 23 16.48 -5.86 5.27
CA THR A 23 16.31 -7.21 5.80
C THR A 23 14.86 -7.56 6.12
N ALA A 24 13.90 -6.73 5.72
CA ALA A 24 12.50 -6.95 6.01
C ALA A 24 12.00 -8.26 5.40
N ARG A 25 11.32 -9.06 6.19
CA ARG A 25 10.69 -10.31 5.75
C ARG A 25 9.30 -10.07 5.16
N ILE A 26 8.67 -8.96 5.55
CA ILE A 26 7.32 -8.57 5.11
C ILE A 26 7.42 -7.22 4.40
N MET A 27 6.85 -7.15 3.21
CA MET A 27 6.68 -5.91 2.46
C MET A 27 5.19 -5.57 2.39
N LEU A 28 4.82 -4.38 2.82
CA LEU A 28 3.45 -3.88 2.72
C LEU A 28 3.35 -2.92 1.54
N VAL A 29 2.40 -3.17 0.65
CA VAL A 29 2.22 -2.35 -0.57
C VAL A 29 0.84 -1.71 -0.56
N GLY A 30 0.81 -0.38 -0.55
CA GLY A 30 -0.41 0.40 -0.69
C GLY A 30 -0.63 0.89 -2.11
N GLU A 31 -1.56 1.84 -2.29
CA GLU A 31 -1.94 2.35 -3.60
C GLU A 31 -0.98 3.42 -4.11
N GLN A 32 -0.97 4.57 -3.46
CA GLN A 32 -0.17 5.76 -3.83
C GLN A 32 0.04 6.65 -2.62
N PRO A 33 1.03 7.55 -2.66
CA PRO A 33 1.16 8.56 -1.62
C PRO A 33 -0.10 9.43 -1.57
N GLY A 34 -0.54 9.79 -0.37
CA GLY A 34 -1.58 10.78 -0.17
C GLY A 34 -0.99 12.19 -0.06
N ASP A 35 -1.82 13.16 0.32
CA ASP A 35 -1.39 14.55 0.46
C ASP A 35 -0.23 14.72 1.45
N LYS A 36 -0.34 14.11 2.62
CA LYS A 36 0.70 14.20 3.66
C LYS A 36 2.00 13.52 3.23
N GLU A 37 1.90 12.36 2.59
CA GLU A 37 3.05 11.62 2.08
C GLU A 37 3.75 12.38 0.98
N ASP A 38 3.00 13.01 0.07
CA ASP A 38 3.56 13.81 -1.01
C ASP A 38 4.38 15.00 -0.49
N LEU A 39 3.92 15.61 0.59
CA LEU A 39 4.64 16.72 1.24
C LEU A 39 5.85 16.24 2.03
N ALA A 40 5.73 15.13 2.74
CA ALA A 40 6.80 14.60 3.62
C ALA A 40 7.87 13.80 2.88
N GLY A 41 7.53 13.23 1.71
CA GLY A 41 8.43 12.34 0.98
C GLY A 41 8.55 10.94 1.58
N LYS A 42 7.63 10.56 2.47
CA LYS A 42 7.63 9.28 3.16
C LYS A 42 6.26 8.58 3.02
N PRO A 43 6.24 7.23 2.90
CA PRO A 43 4.98 6.50 2.79
C PRO A 43 4.28 6.38 4.15
N PHE A 44 2.96 6.36 4.10
CA PHE A 44 2.10 6.07 5.26
C PHE A 44 2.36 6.94 6.50
N VAL A 45 2.42 8.26 6.31
CA VAL A 45 2.59 9.23 7.41
C VAL A 45 1.29 9.99 7.74
N GLY A 46 0.25 9.87 6.90
CA GLY A 46 -1.04 10.51 7.12
C GLY A 46 -2.02 9.63 7.91
N PRO A 47 -3.33 9.95 7.86
CA PRO A 47 -4.35 9.21 8.62
C PRO A 47 -4.40 7.70 8.32
N ALA A 48 -4.29 7.31 7.05
CA ALA A 48 -4.25 5.89 6.68
C ALA A 48 -3.01 5.21 7.25
N GLY A 49 -1.88 5.90 7.29
CA GLY A 49 -0.64 5.41 7.90
C GLY A 49 -0.76 5.19 9.40
N GLN A 50 -1.45 6.10 10.09
CA GLN A 50 -1.72 5.95 11.53
C GLN A 50 -2.62 4.74 11.80
N MET A 51 -3.64 4.53 10.96
CA MET A 51 -4.51 3.36 11.02
C MET A 51 -3.70 2.08 10.82
N LEU A 52 -2.81 2.07 9.84
CA LEU A 52 -1.94 0.94 9.58
C LEU A 52 -1.02 0.65 10.76
N ASP A 53 -0.40 1.67 11.34
CA ASP A 53 0.50 1.51 12.49
C ASP A 53 -0.22 0.85 13.67
N ARG A 54 -1.42 1.30 13.95
CA ARG A 54 -2.26 0.75 15.02
C ARG A 54 -2.63 -0.71 14.73
N ALA A 55 -3.01 -1.02 13.50
CA ALA A 55 -3.39 -2.39 13.12
C ALA A 55 -2.19 -3.34 13.16
N LEU A 56 -1.01 -2.89 12.73
CA LEU A 56 0.22 -3.67 12.82
C LEU A 56 0.57 -4.01 14.27
N GLU A 57 0.47 -3.04 15.17
CA GLU A 57 0.71 -3.25 16.59
C GLU A 57 -0.24 -4.29 17.16
N GLU A 58 -1.54 -4.18 16.88
CA GLU A 58 -2.55 -5.14 17.33
C GLU A 58 -2.34 -6.52 16.72
N ALA A 59 -1.80 -6.61 15.53
CA ALA A 59 -1.48 -7.89 14.87
C ALA A 59 -0.16 -8.51 15.35
N GLY A 60 0.61 -7.80 16.16
CA GLY A 60 1.90 -8.27 16.66
C GLY A 60 3.04 -8.09 15.67
N ILE A 61 2.92 -7.16 14.74
CA ILE A 61 3.96 -6.85 13.74
C ILE A 61 4.67 -5.56 14.14
N ASP A 62 5.99 -5.62 14.26
CA ASP A 62 6.82 -4.44 14.52
C ASP A 62 6.99 -3.62 13.22
N ARG A 63 6.43 -2.41 13.18
CA ARG A 63 6.51 -1.51 12.04
C ARG A 63 7.95 -1.24 11.61
N SER A 64 8.89 -1.19 12.54
CA SER A 64 10.30 -0.91 12.23
C SER A 64 11.00 -2.05 11.49
N LYS A 65 10.41 -3.24 11.47
CA LYS A 65 10.97 -4.43 10.84
C LYS A 65 10.35 -4.76 9.47
N VAL A 66 9.35 -4.01 9.04
CA VAL A 66 8.69 -4.21 7.76
C VAL A 66 9.10 -3.11 6.78
N TYR A 67 9.06 -3.43 5.49
CA TYR A 67 9.24 -2.46 4.42
C TYR A 67 7.86 -2.03 3.91
N VAL A 68 7.62 -0.73 3.86
CA VAL A 68 6.32 -0.16 3.49
C VAL A 68 6.49 0.69 2.25
N THR A 69 5.66 0.45 1.23
CA THR A 69 5.71 1.18 -0.03
C THR A 69 4.33 1.29 -0.67
N ASN A 70 4.28 1.88 -1.84
CA ASN A 70 3.06 2.00 -2.65
C ASN A 70 3.31 1.49 -4.06
N ALA A 71 2.27 1.02 -4.72
CA ALA A 71 2.30 0.59 -6.12
C ALA A 71 2.67 1.75 -7.06
N VAL A 72 2.13 2.94 -6.78
CA VAL A 72 2.39 4.19 -7.52
C VAL A 72 3.20 5.13 -6.63
N LYS A 73 4.22 5.76 -7.20
CA LYS A 73 5.20 6.55 -6.44
C LYS A 73 4.91 8.06 -6.43
N HIS A 74 3.89 8.50 -7.15
CA HIS A 74 3.47 9.90 -7.19
C HIS A 74 2.01 10.05 -6.79
N PHE A 75 1.69 11.13 -6.08
CA PHE A 75 0.32 11.45 -5.69
C PHE A 75 -0.49 11.92 -6.90
N LYS A 76 -1.54 11.17 -7.24
CA LYS A 76 -2.51 11.52 -8.27
C LYS A 76 -3.68 12.26 -7.63
N PHE A 77 -3.94 13.49 -8.06
CA PHE A 77 -5.00 14.30 -7.50
C PHE A 77 -5.58 15.26 -8.52
N VAL A 78 -6.76 15.80 -8.19
CA VAL A 78 -7.31 16.97 -8.87
C VAL A 78 -7.46 18.10 -7.87
N PRO A 79 -7.11 19.35 -8.24
CA PRO A 79 -7.32 20.49 -7.36
C PRO A 79 -8.82 20.73 -7.15
N ARG A 80 -9.23 20.95 -5.91
CA ARG A 80 -10.62 21.31 -5.58
C ARG A 80 -10.59 22.35 -4.47
N GLY A 81 -10.65 23.64 -4.86
CA GLY A 81 -10.43 24.73 -3.93
C GLY A 81 -9.02 24.68 -3.34
N LYS A 82 -8.92 24.68 -2.02
CA LYS A 82 -7.64 24.57 -1.31
C LYS A 82 -7.18 23.13 -1.08
N ILE A 83 -7.99 22.15 -1.49
CA ILE A 83 -7.77 20.74 -1.24
C ILE A 83 -7.27 20.06 -2.51
N ARG A 84 -6.34 19.12 -2.35
CA ARG A 84 -5.92 18.22 -3.41
C ARG A 84 -6.69 16.92 -3.24
N LEU A 85 -7.68 16.70 -4.11
CA LEU A 85 -8.57 15.56 -4.02
C LEU A 85 -7.94 14.34 -4.67
N HIS A 86 -7.74 13.29 -3.89
CA HIS A 86 -7.19 12.01 -4.32
C HIS A 86 -7.94 11.44 -5.53
N GLN A 87 -7.18 10.95 -6.52
CA GLN A 87 -7.69 10.26 -7.71
C GLN A 87 -7.07 8.88 -7.80
N LYS A 88 -7.88 7.87 -8.11
CA LYS A 88 -7.39 6.51 -8.26
C LYS A 88 -6.45 6.40 -9.47
N PRO A 89 -5.24 5.77 -9.33
CA PRO A 89 -4.38 5.50 -10.48
C PRO A 89 -5.06 4.58 -11.49
N ASN A 90 -4.77 4.79 -12.76
CA ASN A 90 -5.25 3.91 -13.84
C ASN A 90 -4.22 2.83 -14.17
N THR A 91 -4.63 1.85 -14.99
CA THR A 91 -3.77 0.73 -15.36
C THR A 91 -2.45 1.15 -16.02
N PRO A 92 -2.41 2.09 -16.98
CA PRO A 92 -1.13 2.54 -17.54
C PRO A 92 -0.18 3.13 -16.50
N GLU A 93 -0.71 3.89 -15.53
CA GLU A 93 0.09 4.48 -14.45
C GLU A 93 0.66 3.41 -13.52
N ILE A 94 -0.15 2.41 -13.18
CA ILE A 94 0.28 1.27 -12.35
C ILE A 94 1.39 0.50 -13.06
N LYS A 95 1.22 0.21 -14.35
CA LYS A 95 2.21 -0.50 -15.15
C LYS A 95 3.52 0.27 -15.28
N ALA A 96 3.45 1.57 -15.49
CA ALA A 96 4.64 2.42 -15.61
C ALA A 96 5.45 2.44 -14.30
N CYS A 97 4.74 2.42 -13.15
CA CYS A 97 5.37 2.44 -11.83
C CYS A 97 5.88 1.07 -11.37
N ARG A 98 5.41 -0.01 -11.98
CA ARG A 98 5.74 -1.38 -11.55
C ARG A 98 7.24 -1.67 -11.55
N GLN A 99 8.00 -1.02 -12.41
CA GLN A 99 9.46 -1.14 -12.44
C GLN A 99 10.10 -0.81 -11.08
N TRP A 100 9.54 0.14 -10.35
CA TRP A 100 10.05 0.52 -9.02
C TRP A 100 9.70 -0.52 -7.97
N TYR A 101 8.48 -1.05 -8.00
CA TYR A 101 8.07 -2.15 -7.14
C TYR A 101 8.96 -3.38 -7.37
N GLU A 102 9.25 -3.72 -8.62
CA GLU A 102 10.11 -4.84 -8.95
C GLU A 102 11.54 -4.64 -8.42
N ARG A 103 12.06 -3.42 -8.48
CA ARG A 103 13.37 -3.07 -7.90
C ARG A 103 13.36 -3.18 -6.38
N GLU A 104 12.28 -2.76 -5.74
CA GLU A 104 12.12 -2.90 -4.30
C GLU A 104 12.09 -4.38 -3.91
N LEU A 105 11.35 -5.21 -4.65
CA LEU A 105 11.34 -6.67 -4.43
C LEU A 105 12.74 -7.27 -4.56
N ALA A 106 13.46 -6.90 -5.59
CA ALA A 106 14.81 -7.41 -5.84
C ALA A 106 15.80 -7.01 -4.75
N ALA A 107 15.64 -5.80 -4.18
CA ALA A 107 16.50 -5.30 -3.12
C ALA A 107 16.17 -5.89 -1.75
N ILE A 108 14.90 -6.07 -1.44
CA ILE A 108 14.43 -6.50 -0.12
C ILE A 108 14.34 -8.03 -0.03
N LYS A 109 13.87 -8.69 -1.09
CA LYS A 109 13.63 -10.15 -1.14
C LYS A 109 12.79 -10.62 0.05
N PRO A 110 11.58 -10.08 0.23
CA PRO A 110 10.74 -10.46 1.36
C PRO A 110 10.22 -11.90 1.21
N ASP A 111 9.88 -12.52 2.33
CA ASP A 111 9.19 -13.81 2.34
C ASP A 111 7.72 -13.64 1.97
N LEU A 112 7.15 -12.49 2.33
CA LEU A 112 5.73 -12.19 2.16
C LEU A 112 5.52 -10.75 1.68
N VAL A 113 4.64 -10.58 0.68
CA VAL A 113 4.14 -9.28 0.25
C VAL A 113 2.67 -9.19 0.62
N VAL A 114 2.28 -8.13 1.32
CA VAL A 114 0.89 -7.82 1.65
C VAL A 114 0.42 -6.71 0.73
N ALA A 115 -0.52 -7.04 -0.16
CA ALA A 115 -1.13 -6.07 -1.07
C ALA A 115 -2.39 -5.49 -0.42
N MET A 116 -2.36 -4.19 -0.13
CA MET A 116 -3.45 -3.48 0.53
C MET A 116 -4.27 -2.70 -0.49
N GLY A 117 -5.41 -3.25 -0.87
CA GLY A 117 -6.34 -2.66 -1.82
C GLY A 117 -6.12 -3.12 -3.26
N ALA A 118 -7.07 -2.76 -4.13
CA ALA A 118 -7.13 -3.25 -5.51
C ALA A 118 -5.93 -2.81 -6.36
N THR A 119 -5.49 -1.57 -6.21
CA THR A 119 -4.36 -1.04 -6.97
C THR A 119 -3.06 -1.77 -6.61
N ALA A 120 -2.82 -1.98 -5.33
CA ALA A 120 -1.66 -2.73 -4.86
C ALA A 120 -1.71 -4.16 -5.35
N ALA A 121 -2.86 -4.83 -5.26
CA ALA A 121 -3.04 -6.19 -5.74
C ALA A 121 -2.79 -6.30 -7.24
N GLN A 122 -3.27 -5.35 -8.02
CA GLN A 122 -3.01 -5.31 -9.47
C GLN A 122 -1.52 -5.19 -9.78
N SER A 123 -0.80 -4.37 -9.04
CA SER A 123 0.66 -4.22 -9.22
C SER A 123 1.40 -5.49 -8.81
N VAL A 124 1.07 -6.06 -7.65
CA VAL A 124 1.75 -7.24 -7.11
C VAL A 124 1.53 -8.48 -8.00
N PHE A 125 0.30 -8.72 -8.43
CA PHE A 125 -0.04 -9.92 -9.21
C PHE A 125 0.05 -9.71 -10.73
N GLY A 126 0.18 -8.47 -11.19
CA GLY A 126 0.21 -8.16 -12.62
C GLY A 126 -1.14 -8.28 -13.33
N LYS A 127 -2.22 -8.41 -12.58
CA LYS A 127 -3.60 -8.53 -13.09
C LYS A 127 -4.60 -8.02 -12.06
N ILE A 128 -5.81 -7.74 -12.49
CA ILE A 128 -6.90 -7.32 -11.60
C ILE A 128 -7.26 -8.47 -10.65
N MET A 129 -7.22 -8.19 -9.36
CA MET A 129 -7.53 -9.14 -8.28
C MET A 129 -8.66 -8.58 -7.41
N PRO A 130 -9.90 -9.08 -7.52
CA PRO A 130 -10.98 -8.62 -6.65
C PRO A 130 -10.66 -8.89 -5.18
N ILE A 131 -10.75 -7.85 -4.35
CA ILE A 131 -10.31 -7.92 -2.95
C ILE A 131 -11.15 -8.90 -2.13
N ASN A 132 -12.47 -8.79 -2.21
CA ASN A 132 -13.37 -9.62 -1.39
C ASN A 132 -13.21 -11.12 -1.64
N LYS A 133 -12.84 -11.51 -2.86
CA LYS A 133 -12.64 -12.92 -3.22
C LYS A 133 -11.27 -13.45 -2.81
N ASN A 134 -10.29 -12.56 -2.67
CA ASN A 134 -8.89 -12.96 -2.53
C ASN A 134 -8.28 -12.63 -1.17
N ARG A 135 -8.95 -11.83 -0.35
CA ARG A 135 -8.40 -11.39 0.93
C ARG A 135 -8.35 -12.50 1.97
N GLY A 136 -7.43 -12.37 2.91
CA GLY A 136 -7.44 -13.15 4.14
C GLY A 136 -6.89 -14.57 4.01
N HIS A 137 -6.14 -14.89 2.95
CA HIS A 137 -5.44 -16.17 2.86
C HIS A 137 -4.14 -16.03 2.08
N LEU A 138 -3.17 -16.85 2.43
CA LEU A 138 -1.87 -16.86 1.78
C LEU A 138 -1.96 -17.47 0.39
N MET A 139 -1.23 -16.86 -0.55
CA MET A 139 -1.10 -17.36 -1.92
C MET A 139 0.39 -17.46 -2.26
N GLU A 140 0.74 -18.44 -3.06
CA GLU A 140 2.10 -18.54 -3.58
C GLU A 140 2.27 -17.59 -4.78
N LEU A 141 3.40 -16.89 -4.82
CA LEU A 141 3.74 -15.98 -5.91
C LEU A 141 5.23 -16.09 -6.19
N GLY A 142 5.59 -17.02 -7.09
CA GLY A 142 7.00 -17.35 -7.33
C GLY A 142 7.63 -17.97 -6.08
N GLU A 143 8.76 -17.44 -5.66
CA GLU A 143 9.50 -17.92 -4.48
C GLU A 143 9.00 -17.28 -3.17
N MET A 144 8.05 -16.36 -3.23
CA MET A 144 7.51 -15.70 -2.06
C MET A 144 6.02 -16.00 -1.91
N GLN A 145 5.45 -15.60 -0.77
CA GLN A 145 4.01 -15.66 -0.55
C GLN A 145 3.42 -14.26 -0.67
N ALA A 146 2.13 -14.20 -0.95
CA ALA A 146 1.38 -12.95 -1.04
C ALA A 146 0.09 -13.06 -0.24
N LEU A 147 -0.35 -11.94 0.31
CA LEU A 147 -1.60 -11.80 1.04
C LEU A 147 -2.31 -10.56 0.53
N VAL A 148 -3.60 -10.66 0.26
CA VAL A 148 -4.43 -9.53 -0.14
C VAL A 148 -5.30 -9.11 1.04
N THR A 149 -5.40 -7.81 1.29
CA THR A 149 -6.33 -7.24 2.26
C THR A 149 -6.80 -5.87 1.76
N VAL A 150 -7.64 -5.20 2.54
CA VAL A 150 -8.13 -3.87 2.19
C VAL A 150 -7.05 -2.82 2.42
N HIS A 151 -7.20 -1.65 1.77
CA HIS A 151 -6.36 -0.49 2.07
C HIS A 151 -6.88 0.17 3.35
N PRO A 152 -5.98 0.66 4.24
CA PRO A 152 -6.42 1.33 5.48
C PRO A 152 -7.36 2.52 5.23
N SER A 153 -7.21 3.24 4.13
CA SER A 153 -8.08 4.37 3.81
C SER A 153 -9.54 3.97 3.60
N TYR A 154 -9.79 2.73 3.17
CA TYR A 154 -11.15 2.19 3.06
C TYR A 154 -11.85 2.23 4.42
N LEU A 155 -11.14 1.88 5.48
CA LEU A 155 -11.69 1.89 6.84
C LEU A 155 -12.06 3.30 7.29
N LEU A 156 -11.27 4.30 6.88
CA LEU A 156 -11.54 5.70 7.21
C LEU A 156 -12.79 6.24 6.53
N ARG A 157 -13.15 5.70 5.36
CA ARG A 157 -14.29 6.17 4.56
C ARG A 157 -15.62 5.55 4.95
N LEU A 158 -15.63 4.50 5.78
CA LEU A 158 -16.86 3.85 6.21
C LEU A 158 -17.65 4.80 7.12
N PRO A 159 -18.94 5.11 6.81
CA PRO A 159 -19.70 6.07 7.60
C PRO A 159 -20.26 5.49 8.89
N ASP A 160 -20.52 4.19 8.94
CA ASP A 160 -21.11 3.52 10.10
C ASP A 160 -20.01 3.05 11.07
N ALA A 161 -20.12 3.44 12.33
CA ALA A 161 -19.15 3.09 13.35
C ALA A 161 -19.04 1.57 13.58
N GLU A 162 -20.16 0.86 13.50
CA GLU A 162 -20.17 -0.60 13.68
C GLU A 162 -19.49 -1.30 12.50
N ALA A 163 -19.80 -0.88 11.27
CA ALA A 163 -19.14 -1.39 10.06
C ALA A 163 -17.64 -1.13 10.10
N LYS A 164 -17.26 0.09 10.52
CA LYS A 164 -15.85 0.48 10.66
C LYS A 164 -15.10 -0.41 11.65
N ALA A 165 -15.70 -0.69 12.81
CA ALA A 165 -15.12 -1.55 13.83
C ALA A 165 -14.99 -3.00 13.33
N THR A 166 -16.00 -3.52 12.64
CA THR A 166 -16.01 -4.87 12.09
C THR A 166 -14.92 -5.03 11.02
N GLU A 167 -14.86 -4.10 10.08
CA GLU A 167 -13.86 -4.14 9.00
C GLU A 167 -12.45 -3.91 9.52
N TYR A 168 -12.28 -3.09 10.55
CA TYR A 168 -10.99 -2.91 11.20
C TYR A 168 -10.50 -4.23 11.82
N ARG A 169 -11.37 -4.95 12.53
CA ARG A 169 -11.01 -6.26 13.09
C ARG A 169 -10.62 -7.25 12.00
N ARG A 170 -11.35 -7.28 10.89
CA ARG A 170 -11.00 -8.13 9.75
C ARG A 170 -9.64 -7.77 9.17
N PHE A 171 -9.33 -6.48 9.10
CA PHE A 171 -8.03 -6.00 8.64
C PHE A 171 -6.91 -6.48 9.57
N VAL A 172 -7.10 -6.35 10.88
CA VAL A 172 -6.14 -6.87 11.88
C VAL A 172 -5.99 -8.39 11.75
N ASP A 173 -7.10 -9.13 11.56
CA ASP A 173 -7.05 -10.58 11.38
C ASP A 173 -6.28 -10.98 10.12
N ASP A 174 -6.45 -10.24 9.01
CA ASP A 174 -5.66 -10.45 7.81
C ASP A 174 -4.17 -10.24 8.09
N LEU A 175 -3.82 -9.16 8.82
CA LEU A 175 -2.44 -8.89 9.20
C LEU A 175 -1.85 -9.92 10.15
N LYS A 176 -2.67 -10.54 11.00
CA LYS A 176 -2.22 -11.64 11.87
C LYS A 176 -1.77 -12.85 11.05
N ILE A 177 -2.38 -13.08 9.90
CA ILE A 177 -1.94 -14.14 8.98
C ILE A 177 -0.51 -13.81 8.49
N ALA A 178 -0.25 -12.56 8.17
CA ALA A 178 1.08 -12.10 7.78
C ALA A 178 2.10 -12.27 8.93
N ALA A 179 1.69 -11.97 10.16
CA ALA A 179 2.55 -12.10 11.34
C ALA A 179 2.99 -13.54 11.61
N ALA A 180 2.18 -14.51 11.17
CA ALA A 180 2.45 -15.94 11.41
C ALA A 180 3.39 -16.58 10.38
N VAL A 181 3.77 -15.85 9.33
CA VAL A 181 4.67 -16.35 8.27
C VAL A 181 6.13 -16.41 8.73
#